data_d30feb1e2af2a4571fbf8b81d116e2f6
#
_entry.id   d30feb1e2af2a4571fbf8b81d116e2f6
#
_cell.length_a   1.000
_cell.length_b   1.000
_cell.length_c   1.000
_cell.angle_alpha   90.00
_cell.angle_beta   90.00
_cell.angle_gamma   90.00
#
_symmetry.space_group_name_H-M   'P 1'
#
loop_
_entity.id
_entity.type
_entity.pdbx_description
1 polymer ?
#
loop_
_entity_poly.entity_id
_entity_poly.type
_entity_poly.pdbx_seq_one_letter_code
_entity_poly.pdbx_strand_id
1 'polypeptide(L)'
;GQLAQAETMYRECLVAHPQLAQAAINLGLVLEKQGRTEEALKQWAQVVSQGLLANGSDKDMQVMALNHMGRLYENQKQYDLSEQALIQSLGIQPKQAGVLQHWIHIRQKACKWPVYQPLPHISANTMLMSTSPLAMLSLNDDPALQLLCAHGFVGRTYGFKEEQLHTAPYKHHKIRIGYVSGDLCTHAVGLLLADFLEAHDRQKFEIHAYDFSPDDNTAYQARLRATFDHRHLIHHLTDRAVAEQIAADEIDVLIDLHGLSSGARPGIFALHPAPLQGTYLGFIGTTAMPWLDFVMTDRYALPEELATYFVEQPLYLDGSFIPLNRDDNLLRVAARHEFGFAPDAFIMAAFGNVYKINDAMFTAWTHILQRAPHAVLWLVDDNEVTTRELKRKAKLCGVAEHQMVFSPRVTHSEYQSRIKLAAIFLDSFPSHCGST
;
A
#
# COMPACT_ATOMS: atom_id res chain seq x y z
N GLY A 1 11.40 30.17 -6.16
CA GLY A 1 9.97 30.11 -6.36
C GLY A 1 9.17 30.23 -5.07
N GLN A 2 7.92 29.85 -5.11
CA GLN A 2 6.96 30.00 -3.98
C GLN A 2 7.43 29.38 -2.65
N LEU A 3 8.13 28.22 -2.68
CA LEU A 3 8.64 27.59 -1.47
C LEU A 3 9.72 28.42 -0.76
N ALA A 4 10.61 29.07 -1.53
CA ALA A 4 11.65 29.91 -0.94
C ALA A 4 11.06 31.18 -0.30
N GLN A 5 10.06 31.79 -0.92
CA GLN A 5 9.33 32.93 -0.35
C GLN A 5 8.60 32.54 0.94
N ALA A 6 7.89 31.39 0.94
CA ALA A 6 7.22 30.89 2.13
C ALA A 6 8.21 30.63 3.28
N GLU A 7 9.38 30.04 3.00
CA GLU A 7 10.44 29.85 3.99
C GLU A 7 10.87 31.18 4.61
N THR A 8 11.17 32.18 3.79
CA THR A 8 11.57 33.51 4.28
C THR A 8 10.50 34.10 5.20
N MET A 9 9.26 34.11 4.76
CA MET A 9 8.14 34.65 5.55
C MET A 9 7.96 33.93 6.90
N TYR A 10 8.04 32.58 6.93
CA TYR A 10 7.94 31.85 8.18
C TYR A 10 9.13 32.08 9.10
N ARG A 11 10.36 32.23 8.58
CA ARG A 11 11.53 32.55 9.38
C ARG A 11 11.43 33.98 9.98
N GLU A 12 10.99 34.96 9.22
CA GLU A 12 10.76 36.32 9.69
C GLU A 12 9.68 36.34 10.79
N CYS A 13 8.59 35.60 10.58
CA CYS A 13 7.54 35.45 11.57
C CYS A 13 8.05 34.84 12.89
N LEU A 14 8.92 33.83 12.81
CA LEU A 14 9.52 33.20 14.00
C LEU A 14 10.58 34.07 14.66
N VAL A 15 11.24 34.98 13.96
CA VAL A 15 12.11 36.01 14.57
C VAL A 15 11.28 36.97 15.38
N ALA A 16 10.15 37.44 14.86
CA ALA A 16 9.26 38.35 15.58
C ALA A 16 8.46 37.65 16.69
N HIS A 17 8.07 36.39 16.49
CA HIS A 17 7.22 35.59 17.38
C HIS A 17 7.79 34.17 17.55
N PRO A 18 8.85 33.97 18.37
CA PRO A 18 9.52 32.66 18.50
C PRO A 18 8.62 31.53 19.05
N GLN A 19 7.52 31.87 19.71
CA GLN A 19 6.57 30.92 20.30
C GLN A 19 5.41 30.55 19.36
N LEU A 20 5.38 31.03 18.11
CA LEU A 20 4.29 30.76 17.19
C LEU A 20 4.44 29.35 16.58
N ALA A 21 3.92 28.34 17.30
CA ALA A 21 4.03 26.94 16.93
C ALA A 21 3.52 26.64 15.50
N GLN A 22 2.42 27.29 15.09
CA GLN A 22 1.88 27.11 13.72
C GLN A 22 2.86 27.53 12.64
N ALA A 23 3.62 28.61 12.85
CA ALA A 23 4.65 29.07 11.89
C ALA A 23 5.81 28.05 11.82
N ALA A 24 6.22 27.49 12.97
CA ALA A 24 7.25 26.45 13.03
C ALA A 24 6.81 25.15 12.33
N ILE A 25 5.55 24.74 12.49
CA ILE A 25 5.00 23.58 11.77
C ILE A 25 5.01 23.82 10.27
N ASN A 26 4.52 24.98 9.82
CA ASN A 26 4.46 25.30 8.40
C ASN A 26 5.87 25.46 7.78
N LEU A 27 6.83 26.02 8.53
CA LEU A 27 8.23 26.05 8.11
C LEU A 27 8.77 24.64 7.91
N GLY A 28 8.51 23.72 8.83
CA GLY A 28 8.88 22.30 8.70
C GLY A 28 8.32 21.67 7.44
N LEU A 29 7.04 21.90 7.11
CA LEU A 29 6.42 21.40 5.87
C LEU A 29 7.08 21.98 4.61
N VAL A 30 7.44 23.26 4.62
CA VAL A 30 8.16 23.89 3.50
C VAL A 30 9.55 23.27 3.33
N LEU A 31 10.29 23.09 4.42
CA LEU A 31 11.61 22.46 4.43
C LEU A 31 11.57 21.03 3.92
N GLU A 32 10.57 20.25 4.35
CA GLU A 32 10.35 18.89 3.84
C GLU A 32 10.12 18.87 2.32
N LYS A 33 9.25 19.76 1.80
CA LYS A 33 9.02 19.90 0.36
C LYS A 33 10.25 20.33 -0.44
N GLN A 34 11.21 20.96 0.21
CA GLN A 34 12.52 21.30 -0.37
C GLN A 34 13.55 20.16 -0.24
N GLY A 35 13.20 19.02 0.36
CA GLY A 35 14.10 17.89 0.63
C GLY A 35 15.00 18.07 1.86
N ARG A 36 14.83 19.16 2.64
CA ARG A 36 15.61 19.47 3.84
C ARG A 36 14.99 18.82 5.08
N THR A 37 14.95 17.49 5.09
CA THR A 37 14.18 16.69 6.05
C THR A 37 14.70 16.82 7.48
N GLU A 38 16.01 16.89 7.70
CA GLU A 38 16.59 17.07 9.04
C GLU A 38 16.22 18.40 9.68
N GLU A 39 16.19 19.47 8.88
CA GLU A 39 15.77 20.79 9.36
C GLU A 39 14.26 20.80 9.67
N ALA A 40 13.45 20.13 8.86
CA ALA A 40 12.03 19.96 9.14
C ALA A 40 11.79 19.26 10.48
N LEU A 41 12.46 18.13 10.71
CA LEU A 41 12.40 17.38 11.97
C LEU A 41 12.82 18.26 13.18
N LYS A 42 13.87 19.06 13.00
CA LYS A 42 14.33 19.99 14.05
C LYS A 42 13.30 21.04 14.40
N GLN A 43 12.60 21.61 13.41
CA GLN A 43 11.51 22.57 13.64
C GLN A 43 10.36 21.92 14.41
N TRP A 44 9.92 20.75 14.02
CA TRP A 44 8.84 20.05 14.71
C TRP A 44 9.24 19.58 16.11
N ALA A 45 10.49 19.11 16.30
CA ALA A 45 10.99 18.74 17.63
C ALA A 45 11.01 19.95 18.61
N GLN A 46 11.27 21.18 18.12
CA GLN A 46 11.16 22.40 18.93
C GLN A 46 9.71 22.63 19.39
N VAL A 47 8.72 22.46 18.51
CA VAL A 47 7.30 22.59 18.87
C VAL A 47 6.93 21.57 19.95
N VAL A 48 7.39 20.32 19.82
CA VAL A 48 7.14 19.27 20.83
C VAL A 48 7.75 19.65 22.18
N SER A 49 9.00 20.13 22.20
CA SER A 49 9.70 20.49 23.45
C SER A 49 9.10 21.73 24.12
N GLN A 50 8.69 22.74 23.37
CA GLN A 50 8.05 23.95 23.90
C GLN A 50 6.68 23.64 24.49
N GLY A 51 5.89 22.80 23.85
CA GLY A 51 4.59 22.41 24.36
C GLY A 51 4.64 21.60 25.67
N LEU A 52 5.75 20.88 25.93
CA LEU A 52 5.97 20.22 27.24
C LEU A 52 6.16 21.22 28.39
N LEU A 53 6.59 22.45 28.09
CA LEU A 53 6.85 23.53 29.05
C LEU A 53 5.63 24.45 29.23
N ALA A 54 4.71 24.49 28.27
CA ALA A 54 3.53 25.35 28.29
C ALA A 54 2.33 24.61 28.96
N ASN A 55 1.63 25.30 29.85
CA ASN A 55 0.47 24.77 30.59
C ASN A 55 -0.74 24.51 29.66
N GLY A 56 -0.61 23.59 28.72
CA GLY A 56 -1.72 22.92 28.04
C GLY A 56 -2.36 23.62 26.83
N SER A 57 -1.94 24.84 26.43
CA SER A 57 -2.55 25.57 25.31
C SER A 57 -2.10 25.11 23.92
N ASP A 58 -1.06 24.28 23.82
CA ASP A 58 -0.42 23.87 22.56
C ASP A 58 -0.45 22.35 22.29
N LYS A 59 -1.35 21.61 22.93
CA LYS A 59 -1.46 20.15 22.72
C LYS A 59 -1.74 19.79 21.26
N ASP A 60 -2.60 20.55 20.60
CA ASP A 60 -2.93 20.28 19.19
C ASP A 60 -1.71 20.49 18.27
N MET A 61 -0.90 21.51 18.56
CA MET A 61 0.34 21.77 17.82
C MET A 61 1.40 20.69 18.08
N GLN A 62 1.53 20.22 19.34
CA GLN A 62 2.41 19.09 19.65
C GLN A 62 1.98 17.82 18.90
N VAL A 63 0.69 17.49 18.94
CA VAL A 63 0.12 16.34 18.23
C VAL A 63 0.40 16.46 16.72
N MET A 64 0.20 17.64 16.14
CA MET A 64 0.46 17.87 14.72
C MET A 64 1.95 17.69 14.38
N ALA A 65 2.85 18.26 15.17
CA ALA A 65 4.29 18.10 14.99
C ALA A 65 4.72 16.63 15.10
N LEU A 66 4.25 15.89 16.13
CA LEU A 66 4.55 14.47 16.30
C LEU A 66 4.02 13.61 15.13
N ASN A 67 2.83 13.94 14.60
CA ASN A 67 2.28 13.23 13.45
C ASN A 67 3.11 13.46 12.18
N HIS A 68 3.59 14.68 11.94
CA HIS A 68 4.50 14.97 10.83
C HIS A 68 5.86 14.26 11.00
N MET A 69 6.41 14.25 12.21
CA MET A 69 7.64 13.51 12.51
C MET A 69 7.46 12.01 12.26
N GLY A 70 6.37 11.42 12.76
CA GLY A 70 6.05 10.00 12.56
C GLY A 70 6.01 9.62 11.08
N ARG A 71 5.31 10.41 10.27
CA ARG A 71 5.23 10.21 8.82
C ARG A 71 6.59 10.37 8.12
N LEU A 72 7.36 11.39 8.48
CA LEU A 72 8.66 11.64 7.85
C LEU A 72 9.68 10.55 8.22
N TYR A 73 9.70 10.09 9.47
CA TYR A 73 10.53 8.95 9.89
C TYR A 73 10.14 7.66 9.15
N GLU A 74 8.83 7.42 8.91
CA GLU A 74 8.41 6.27 8.09
C GLU A 74 8.96 6.35 6.67
N ASN A 75 8.86 7.53 6.02
CA ASN A 75 9.39 7.74 4.67
C ASN A 75 10.90 7.46 4.59
N GLN A 76 11.62 7.68 5.68
CA GLN A 76 13.05 7.37 5.82
C GLN A 76 13.31 5.95 6.31
N LYS A 77 12.28 5.10 6.46
CA LYS A 77 12.34 3.75 7.02
C LYS A 77 12.89 3.67 8.46
N GLN A 78 12.88 4.78 9.19
CA GLN A 78 13.27 4.88 10.59
C GLN A 78 12.09 4.50 11.51
N TYR A 79 11.65 3.25 11.42
CA TYR A 79 10.39 2.79 12.03
C TYR A 79 10.36 2.90 13.55
N ASP A 80 11.50 2.76 14.24
CA ASP A 80 11.55 2.94 15.71
C ASP A 80 11.23 4.39 16.11
N LEU A 81 11.80 5.37 15.39
CA LEU A 81 11.54 6.79 15.65
C LEU A 81 10.12 7.17 15.23
N SER A 82 9.62 6.63 14.12
CA SER A 82 8.23 6.80 13.70
C SER A 82 7.27 6.30 14.77
N GLU A 83 7.46 5.08 15.25
CA GLU A 83 6.63 4.47 16.30
C GLU A 83 6.64 5.30 17.58
N GLN A 84 7.81 5.78 18.03
CA GLN A 84 7.94 6.63 19.21
C GLN A 84 7.16 7.93 19.08
N ALA A 85 7.27 8.64 17.94
CA ALA A 85 6.54 9.87 17.71
C ALA A 85 5.02 9.65 17.71
N LEU A 86 4.54 8.58 17.07
CA LEU A 86 3.12 8.24 17.01
C LEU A 86 2.57 7.83 18.40
N ILE A 87 3.32 7.07 19.20
CA ILE A 87 2.94 6.73 20.59
C ILE A 87 2.82 8.00 21.45
N GLN A 88 3.76 8.92 21.33
CA GLN A 88 3.69 10.20 22.05
C GLN A 88 2.45 11.02 21.64
N SER A 89 2.16 11.10 20.35
CA SER A 89 0.96 11.75 19.82
C SER A 89 -0.33 11.12 20.38
N LEU A 90 -0.43 9.79 20.34
CA LEU A 90 -1.57 9.03 20.88
C LEU A 90 -1.69 9.15 22.40
N GLY A 91 -0.57 9.33 23.12
CA GLY A 91 -0.56 9.59 24.55
C GLY A 91 -1.16 10.96 24.91
N ILE A 92 -0.95 11.98 24.06
CA ILE A 92 -1.54 13.32 24.24
C ILE A 92 -3.02 13.30 23.84
N GLN A 93 -3.33 12.72 22.68
CA GLN A 93 -4.68 12.66 22.12
C GLN A 93 -5.00 11.24 21.61
N PRO A 94 -5.63 10.39 22.44
CA PRO A 94 -5.91 8.98 22.07
C PRO A 94 -6.91 8.81 20.91
N LYS A 95 -7.79 9.79 20.67
CA LYS A 95 -8.86 9.72 19.65
C LYS A 95 -8.38 10.22 18.29
N GLN A 96 -7.41 9.54 17.70
CA GLN A 96 -6.85 9.85 16.38
C GLN A 96 -6.81 8.56 15.53
N ALA A 97 -7.93 8.21 14.89
CA ALA A 97 -8.04 6.97 14.13
C ALA A 97 -6.97 6.84 13.03
N GLY A 98 -6.64 7.92 12.31
CA GLY A 98 -5.60 7.91 11.27
C GLY A 98 -4.18 7.71 11.82
N VAL A 99 -3.86 8.29 12.99
CA VAL A 99 -2.57 8.10 13.65
C VAL A 99 -2.44 6.68 14.20
N LEU A 100 -3.52 6.16 14.78
CA LEU A 100 -3.58 4.79 15.28
C LEU A 100 -3.42 3.77 14.13
N GLN A 101 -4.10 4.02 13.00
CA GLN A 101 -3.93 3.24 11.77
C GLN A 101 -2.46 3.24 11.31
N HIS A 102 -1.83 4.41 11.30
CA HIS A 102 -0.43 4.57 10.91
C HIS A 102 0.51 3.82 11.86
N TRP A 103 0.33 3.93 13.17
CA TRP A 103 1.10 3.21 14.17
C TRP A 103 0.99 1.68 14.02
N ILE A 104 -0.23 1.15 13.82
CA ILE A 104 -0.48 -0.28 13.57
C ILE A 104 0.32 -0.73 12.32
N HIS A 105 0.26 0.05 11.24
CA HIS A 105 0.95 -0.26 10.00
C HIS A 105 2.48 -0.27 10.14
N ILE A 106 3.04 0.69 10.89
CA ILE A 106 4.49 0.72 11.21
C ILE A 106 4.91 -0.55 11.95
N ARG A 107 4.16 -0.96 12.98
CA ARG A 107 4.46 -2.19 13.73
C ARG A 107 4.40 -3.43 12.85
N GLN A 108 3.41 -3.49 11.95
CA GLN A 108 3.27 -4.57 10.99
C GLN A 108 4.46 -4.61 10.03
N LYS A 109 4.83 -3.47 9.42
CA LYS A 109 6.02 -3.33 8.56
C LYS A 109 7.33 -3.70 9.28
N ALA A 110 7.43 -3.37 10.54
CA ALA A 110 8.60 -3.66 11.38
C ALA A 110 8.62 -5.11 11.93
N CYS A 111 7.61 -5.93 11.65
CA CYS A 111 7.42 -7.27 12.23
C CYS A 111 7.50 -7.26 13.76
N LYS A 112 6.94 -6.22 14.40
CA LYS A 112 6.85 -6.08 15.86
C LYS A 112 5.57 -6.70 16.38
N TRP A 113 5.65 -7.88 16.93
CA TRP A 113 4.51 -8.64 17.43
C TRP A 113 4.44 -8.62 18.98
N PRO A 114 3.21 -8.59 19.56
CA PRO A 114 1.92 -8.45 18.89
C PRO A 114 1.77 -7.08 18.23
N VAL A 115 1.14 -7.02 17.03
CA VAL A 115 0.91 -5.73 16.34
C VAL A 115 0.01 -4.83 17.17
N TYR A 116 -1.05 -5.38 17.77
CA TYR A 116 -1.95 -4.68 18.69
C TYR A 116 -1.37 -4.68 20.10
N GLN A 117 -0.27 -3.94 20.30
CA GLN A 117 0.27 -3.72 21.66
C GLN A 117 -0.65 -2.79 22.45
N PRO A 118 -1.00 -3.13 23.71
CA PRO A 118 -1.84 -2.27 24.52
C PRO A 118 -1.27 -0.85 24.67
N LEU A 119 -2.11 0.14 24.43
CA LEU A 119 -1.81 1.56 24.65
C LEU A 119 -2.77 2.16 25.68
N PRO A 120 -2.31 3.09 26.53
CA PRO A 120 -3.19 3.76 27.51
C PRO A 120 -4.38 4.42 26.82
N HIS A 121 -5.55 4.25 27.40
CA HIS A 121 -6.82 4.88 26.94
C HIS A 121 -7.29 4.47 25.54
N ILE A 122 -6.69 3.44 24.92
CA ILE A 122 -7.08 2.91 23.61
C ILE A 122 -7.46 1.44 23.76
N SER A 123 -8.72 1.11 23.49
CA SER A 123 -9.19 -0.27 23.58
C SER A 123 -8.70 -1.12 22.38
N ALA A 124 -8.63 -2.44 22.57
CA ALA A 124 -8.33 -3.37 21.48
C ALA A 124 -9.31 -3.23 20.30
N ASN A 125 -10.58 -3.02 20.59
CA ASN A 125 -11.60 -2.76 19.56
C ASN A 125 -11.32 -1.48 18.78
N THR A 126 -10.86 -0.42 19.45
CA THR A 126 -10.48 0.83 18.76
C THR A 126 -9.29 0.60 17.83
N MET A 127 -8.29 -0.17 18.26
CA MET A 127 -7.15 -0.55 17.41
C MET A 127 -7.61 -1.33 16.18
N LEU A 128 -8.43 -2.36 16.39
CA LEU A 128 -8.96 -3.21 15.34
C LEU A 128 -9.73 -2.38 14.29
N MET A 129 -10.67 -1.54 14.74
CA MET A 129 -11.49 -0.70 13.85
C MET A 129 -10.73 0.46 13.20
N SER A 130 -9.54 0.79 13.69
CA SER A 130 -8.65 1.79 13.08
C SER A 130 -7.62 1.17 12.14
N THR A 131 -7.54 -0.14 12.06
CA THR A 131 -6.64 -0.84 11.12
C THR A 131 -7.03 -0.51 9.68
N SER A 132 -6.06 -0.29 8.79
CA SER A 132 -6.36 -0.10 7.37
C SER A 132 -6.85 -1.40 6.73
N PRO A 133 -7.71 -1.35 5.71
CA PRO A 133 -8.19 -2.55 5.04
C PRO A 133 -7.06 -3.45 4.53
N LEU A 134 -6.04 -2.88 3.90
CA LEU A 134 -4.87 -3.62 3.41
C LEU A 134 -4.09 -4.31 4.55
N ALA A 135 -3.92 -3.64 5.69
CA ALA A 135 -3.30 -4.23 6.87
C ALA A 135 -4.15 -5.35 7.46
N MET A 136 -5.48 -5.17 7.48
CA MET A 136 -6.42 -6.16 8.01
C MET A 136 -6.38 -7.47 7.23
N LEU A 137 -6.30 -7.43 5.89
CA LEU A 137 -6.15 -8.63 5.05
C LEU A 137 -4.95 -9.51 5.45
N SER A 138 -3.89 -8.90 6.01
CA SER A 138 -2.69 -9.62 6.42
C SER A 138 -2.67 -9.99 7.90
N LEU A 139 -3.53 -9.38 8.72
CA LEU A 139 -3.58 -9.60 10.17
C LEU A 139 -4.65 -10.58 10.62
N ASN A 140 -5.73 -10.72 9.84
CA ASN A 140 -6.87 -11.52 10.24
C ASN A 140 -7.57 -12.14 9.02
N ASP A 141 -7.97 -13.41 9.13
CA ASP A 141 -8.66 -14.18 8.09
C ASP A 141 -10.19 -14.18 8.23
N ASP A 142 -10.75 -13.49 9.23
CA ASP A 142 -12.20 -13.33 9.38
C ASP A 142 -12.76 -12.35 8.34
N PRO A 143 -13.52 -12.83 7.34
CA PRO A 143 -14.03 -11.99 6.26
C PRO A 143 -15.06 -10.96 6.74
N ALA A 144 -15.81 -11.24 7.81
CA ALA A 144 -16.75 -10.28 8.40
C ALA A 144 -16.00 -9.10 9.01
N LEU A 145 -14.87 -9.37 9.67
CA LEU A 145 -14.01 -8.33 10.24
C LEU A 145 -13.33 -7.51 9.16
N GLN A 146 -12.88 -8.14 8.07
CA GLN A 146 -12.30 -7.47 6.91
C GLN A 146 -13.31 -6.51 6.26
N LEU A 147 -14.56 -6.96 6.04
CA LEU A 147 -15.66 -6.12 5.54
C LEU A 147 -15.96 -4.95 6.49
N LEU A 148 -16.09 -5.21 7.79
CA LEU A 148 -16.37 -4.18 8.79
C LEU A 148 -15.26 -3.11 8.83
N CYS A 149 -14.01 -3.53 8.72
CA CYS A 149 -12.85 -2.64 8.68
C CYS A 149 -12.85 -1.77 7.42
N ALA A 150 -13.12 -2.37 6.24
CA ALA A 150 -13.21 -1.67 4.97
C ALA A 150 -14.35 -0.63 4.99
N HIS A 151 -15.55 -1.04 5.44
CA HIS A 151 -16.70 -0.15 5.58
C HIS A 151 -16.42 1.04 6.53
N GLY A 152 -15.82 0.76 7.70
CA GLY A 152 -15.43 1.81 8.64
C GLY A 152 -14.37 2.77 8.06
N PHE A 153 -13.42 2.25 7.28
CA PHE A 153 -12.42 3.07 6.60
C PHE A 153 -13.03 3.98 5.53
N VAL A 154 -13.86 3.42 4.64
CA VAL A 154 -14.54 4.18 3.57
C VAL A 154 -15.42 5.27 4.17
N GLY A 155 -16.22 4.94 5.18
CA GLY A 155 -17.10 5.91 5.84
C GLY A 155 -16.35 7.07 6.49
N ARG A 156 -15.18 6.82 7.09
CA ARG A 156 -14.36 7.88 7.71
C ARG A 156 -13.60 8.73 6.69
N THR A 157 -13.14 8.11 5.60
CA THR A 157 -12.21 8.76 4.66
C THR A 157 -12.93 9.47 3.53
N TYR A 158 -13.96 8.85 2.99
CA TYR A 158 -14.66 9.33 1.80
C TYR A 158 -16.13 9.70 2.08
N GLY A 159 -16.72 9.13 3.12
CA GLY A 159 -18.18 9.17 3.33
C GLY A 159 -18.91 8.24 2.36
N PHE A 160 -20.23 8.26 2.41
CA PHE A 160 -21.11 7.46 1.54
C PHE A 160 -22.01 8.34 0.68
N LYS A 161 -21.55 9.56 0.36
CA LYS A 161 -22.29 10.44 -0.56
C LYS A 161 -22.01 9.98 -1.99
N GLU A 162 -23.08 9.82 -2.73
CA GLU A 162 -23.07 9.48 -4.14
C GLU A 162 -23.71 10.63 -4.94
N GLU A 163 -23.19 10.85 -6.13
CA GLU A 163 -23.76 11.75 -7.11
C GLU A 163 -23.69 11.01 -8.46
N GLN A 164 -24.72 11.04 -9.25
CA GLN A 164 -24.75 10.40 -10.56
C GLN A 164 -24.50 11.41 -11.67
N LEU A 165 -23.33 11.35 -12.28
CA LEU A 165 -23.04 12.10 -13.51
C LEU A 165 -23.58 11.38 -14.75
N HIS A 166 -23.62 10.05 -14.72
CA HIS A 166 -24.19 9.23 -15.78
C HIS A 166 -25.66 8.91 -15.46
N THR A 167 -26.56 9.07 -16.42
CA THR A 167 -28.00 8.91 -16.20
C THR A 167 -28.69 7.91 -17.15
N ALA A 168 -28.01 7.42 -18.21
CA ALA A 168 -28.59 6.50 -19.16
C ALA A 168 -27.52 5.69 -19.90
N PRO A 169 -27.78 4.40 -20.25
CA PRO A 169 -26.82 3.60 -20.99
C PRO A 169 -26.54 4.18 -22.38
N TYR A 170 -25.27 4.08 -22.77
CA TYR A 170 -24.81 4.51 -24.09
C TYR A 170 -25.17 3.47 -25.18
N LYS A 171 -25.10 3.88 -26.42
CA LYS A 171 -25.36 3.01 -27.60
C LYS A 171 -24.17 3.10 -28.55
N HIS A 172 -23.09 2.40 -28.21
CA HIS A 172 -21.90 2.35 -29.03
C HIS A 172 -21.85 1.10 -29.91
N HIS A 173 -21.12 1.18 -31.04
CA HIS A 173 -20.79 0.00 -31.83
C HIS A 173 -19.77 -0.89 -31.12
N LYS A 174 -18.81 -0.28 -30.41
CA LYS A 174 -17.85 -0.96 -29.51
C LYS A 174 -18.12 -0.54 -28.08
N ILE A 175 -18.00 -1.48 -27.16
CA ILE A 175 -18.06 -1.18 -25.73
C ILE A 175 -16.79 -0.43 -25.33
N ARG A 176 -16.93 0.75 -24.71
CA ARG A 176 -15.81 1.55 -24.19
C ARG A 176 -15.48 1.14 -22.76
N ILE A 177 -14.27 0.64 -22.56
CA ILE A 177 -13.79 0.23 -21.23
C ILE A 177 -12.74 1.23 -20.79
N GLY A 178 -12.96 1.88 -19.64
CA GLY A 178 -12.03 2.79 -19.00
C GLY A 178 -11.30 2.12 -17.82
N TYR A 179 -9.98 2.21 -17.78
CA TYR A 179 -9.15 1.75 -16.67
C TYR A 179 -8.57 2.95 -15.93
N VAL A 180 -8.83 3.06 -14.63
CA VAL A 180 -8.29 4.12 -13.77
C VAL A 180 -7.13 3.55 -12.95
N SER A 181 -5.92 4.10 -13.13
CA SER A 181 -4.75 3.59 -12.42
C SER A 181 -3.61 4.60 -12.27
N GLY A 182 -2.94 4.53 -11.10
CA GLY A 182 -1.63 5.12 -10.83
C GLY A 182 -0.47 4.12 -10.97
N ASP A 183 -0.76 2.89 -11.42
CA ASP A 183 0.19 1.77 -11.46
C ASP A 183 0.47 1.27 -12.89
N LEU A 184 0.17 2.08 -13.93
CA LEU A 184 0.53 1.77 -15.32
C LEU A 184 2.01 2.05 -15.60
N CYS A 185 2.86 1.39 -14.81
CA CYS A 185 4.32 1.51 -14.80
C CYS A 185 4.95 0.18 -14.36
N THR A 186 6.25 0.14 -14.08
CA THR A 186 6.93 -1.04 -13.50
C THR A 186 6.50 -1.25 -12.05
N HIS A 187 5.24 -1.59 -11.88
CA HIS A 187 4.56 -1.93 -10.62
C HIS A 187 3.91 -3.31 -10.74
N ALA A 188 3.62 -3.97 -9.62
CA ALA A 188 3.03 -5.32 -9.59
C ALA A 188 1.77 -5.41 -10.47
N VAL A 189 0.85 -4.45 -10.37
CA VAL A 189 -0.36 -4.38 -11.19
C VAL A 189 -0.01 -4.17 -12.67
N GLY A 190 0.85 -3.19 -12.97
CA GLY A 190 1.28 -2.91 -14.34
C GLY A 190 1.93 -4.13 -15.01
N LEU A 191 2.81 -4.84 -14.27
CA LEU A 191 3.51 -6.04 -14.77
C LEU A 191 2.56 -7.20 -15.13
N LEU A 192 1.38 -7.26 -14.53
CA LEU A 192 0.38 -8.27 -14.83
C LEU A 192 -0.55 -7.88 -16.00
N LEU A 193 -0.65 -6.58 -16.35
CA LEU A 193 -1.70 -6.09 -17.23
C LEU A 193 -1.35 -6.08 -18.72
N ALA A 194 -0.08 -6.03 -19.13
CA ALA A 194 0.27 -5.79 -20.52
C ALA A 194 -0.32 -6.84 -21.48
N ASP A 195 -0.07 -8.12 -21.24
CA ASP A 195 -0.59 -9.21 -22.10
C ASP A 195 -2.13 -9.29 -22.03
N PHE A 196 -2.72 -8.99 -20.86
CA PHE A 196 -4.17 -8.93 -20.69
C PHE A 196 -4.80 -7.82 -21.54
N LEU A 197 -4.21 -6.62 -21.54
CA LEU A 197 -4.70 -5.49 -22.31
C LEU A 197 -4.48 -5.70 -23.83
N GLU A 198 -3.37 -6.31 -24.22
CA GLU A 198 -3.11 -6.68 -25.63
C GLU A 198 -4.12 -7.72 -26.16
N ALA A 199 -4.65 -8.58 -25.28
CA ALA A 199 -5.60 -9.63 -25.65
C ALA A 199 -7.03 -9.14 -25.89
N HIS A 200 -7.35 -7.88 -25.60
CA HIS A 200 -8.69 -7.33 -25.86
C HIS A 200 -9.06 -7.37 -27.35
N ASP A 201 -10.24 -7.87 -27.65
CA ASP A 201 -10.81 -7.87 -29.01
C ASP A 201 -11.18 -6.43 -29.45
N ARG A 202 -10.28 -5.80 -30.19
CA ARG A 202 -10.44 -4.43 -30.69
C ARG A 202 -11.57 -4.23 -31.69
N GLN A 203 -12.20 -5.30 -32.16
CA GLN A 203 -13.42 -5.20 -32.96
C GLN A 203 -14.65 -4.93 -32.08
N LYS A 204 -14.63 -5.40 -30.83
CA LYS A 204 -15.72 -5.27 -29.85
C LYS A 204 -15.52 -4.18 -28.83
N PHE A 205 -14.25 -3.89 -28.47
CA PHE A 205 -13.90 -3.02 -27.36
C PHE A 205 -13.01 -1.86 -27.83
N GLU A 206 -13.23 -0.70 -27.21
CA GLU A 206 -12.38 0.48 -27.26
C GLU A 206 -11.85 0.74 -25.85
N ILE A 207 -10.53 0.80 -25.67
CA ILE A 207 -9.88 0.76 -24.36
C ILE A 207 -9.27 2.12 -24.03
N HIS A 208 -9.72 2.70 -22.94
CA HIS A 208 -9.27 3.98 -22.41
C HIS A 208 -8.45 3.81 -21.14
N ALA A 209 -7.36 4.56 -20.99
CA ALA A 209 -6.64 4.71 -19.73
C ALA A 209 -6.86 6.10 -19.14
N TYR A 210 -7.25 6.14 -17.87
CA TYR A 210 -7.21 7.33 -17.03
C TYR A 210 -6.00 7.19 -16.11
N ASP A 211 -4.85 7.64 -16.64
CA ASP A 211 -3.51 7.33 -16.11
C ASP A 211 -2.99 8.47 -15.23
N PHE A 212 -2.67 8.16 -13.98
CA PHE A 212 -1.97 9.06 -13.07
C PHE A 212 -0.66 8.47 -12.54
N SER A 213 -0.13 7.47 -13.26
CA SER A 213 1.11 6.78 -12.91
C SER A 213 2.33 7.68 -13.12
N PRO A 214 3.36 7.55 -12.26
CA PRO A 214 4.64 8.20 -12.50
C PRO A 214 5.31 7.67 -13.76
N ASP A 215 6.10 8.51 -14.40
CA ASP A 215 6.96 8.07 -15.51
C ASP A 215 8.19 7.35 -14.95
N ASP A 216 8.37 6.08 -15.34
CA ASP A 216 9.56 5.29 -15.00
C ASP A 216 10.56 5.18 -16.16
N ASN A 217 10.19 5.71 -17.34
CA ASN A 217 10.99 5.73 -18.56
C ASN A 217 11.48 4.35 -19.01
N THR A 218 10.76 3.28 -18.69
CA THR A 218 11.09 1.91 -19.10
C THR A 218 10.44 1.55 -20.44
N ALA A 219 11.07 0.65 -21.18
CA ALA A 219 10.47 0.08 -22.38
C ALA A 219 9.18 -0.70 -22.06
N TYR A 220 9.10 -1.27 -20.85
CA TYR A 220 7.89 -1.95 -20.39
C TYR A 220 6.72 -0.99 -20.22
N GLN A 221 6.94 0.15 -19.55
CA GLN A 221 5.89 1.18 -19.42
C GLN A 221 5.43 1.69 -20.80
N ALA A 222 6.36 1.89 -21.72
CA ALA A 222 6.02 2.30 -23.08
C ALA A 222 5.15 1.25 -23.79
N ARG A 223 5.48 -0.06 -23.67
CA ARG A 223 4.66 -1.16 -24.18
C ARG A 223 3.26 -1.14 -23.56
N LEU A 224 3.17 -1.09 -22.22
CA LEU A 224 1.90 -1.10 -21.48
C LEU A 224 1.00 0.07 -21.92
N ARG A 225 1.56 1.27 -22.02
CA ARG A 225 0.82 2.47 -22.44
C ARG A 225 0.35 2.41 -23.89
N ALA A 226 1.08 1.72 -24.75
CA ALA A 226 0.71 1.53 -26.16
C ALA A 226 -0.46 0.56 -26.35
N THR A 227 -0.88 -0.16 -25.33
CA THR A 227 -2.03 -1.08 -25.40
C THR A 227 -3.38 -0.35 -25.40
N PHE A 228 -3.44 0.90 -25.01
CA PHE A 228 -4.67 1.68 -24.93
C PHE A 228 -4.95 2.41 -26.25
N ASP A 229 -6.23 2.43 -26.67
CA ASP A 229 -6.65 3.23 -27.81
C ASP A 229 -6.62 4.73 -27.47
N HIS A 230 -6.99 5.08 -26.23
CA HIS A 230 -6.95 6.45 -25.72
C HIS A 230 -6.29 6.49 -24.33
N ARG A 231 -5.41 7.44 -24.11
CA ARG A 231 -4.74 7.65 -22.83
C ARG A 231 -4.90 9.08 -22.36
N HIS A 232 -5.55 9.24 -21.21
CA HIS A 232 -5.80 10.51 -20.56
C HIS A 232 -4.89 10.65 -19.32
N LEU A 233 -4.04 11.70 -19.29
CA LEU A 233 -3.19 11.99 -18.14
C LEU A 233 -3.99 12.80 -17.11
N ILE A 234 -4.29 12.19 -15.97
CA ILE A 234 -5.21 12.74 -14.97
C ILE A 234 -4.55 13.14 -13.64
N HIS A 235 -3.22 13.06 -13.52
CA HIS A 235 -2.52 13.32 -12.25
C HIS A 235 -2.69 14.75 -11.71
N HIS A 236 -2.99 15.73 -12.58
CA HIS A 236 -3.19 17.14 -12.24
C HIS A 236 -4.67 17.53 -12.09
N LEU A 237 -5.59 16.61 -12.38
CA LEU A 237 -7.02 16.87 -12.33
C LEU A 237 -7.63 16.47 -10.98
N THR A 238 -8.69 17.17 -10.56
CA THR A 238 -9.51 16.75 -9.42
C THR A 238 -10.35 15.53 -9.76
N ASP A 239 -10.82 14.78 -8.76
CA ASP A 239 -11.68 13.60 -8.98
C ASP A 239 -12.94 13.96 -9.76
N ARG A 240 -13.55 15.13 -9.47
CA ARG A 240 -14.71 15.63 -10.21
C ARG A 240 -14.39 15.89 -11.68
N ALA A 241 -13.29 16.58 -11.98
CA ALA A 241 -12.90 16.86 -13.37
C ALA A 241 -12.62 15.58 -14.17
N VAL A 242 -12.04 14.56 -13.50
CA VAL A 242 -11.82 13.24 -14.13
C VAL A 242 -13.15 12.54 -14.37
N ALA A 243 -14.05 12.53 -13.40
CA ALA A 243 -15.37 11.92 -13.56
C ALA A 243 -16.18 12.59 -14.67
N GLU A 244 -16.16 13.93 -14.76
CA GLU A 244 -16.80 14.67 -15.85
C GLU A 244 -16.19 14.31 -17.22
N GLN A 245 -14.86 14.12 -17.31
CA GLN A 245 -14.22 13.67 -18.53
C GLN A 245 -14.63 12.25 -18.91
N ILE A 246 -14.65 11.30 -17.94
CA ILE A 246 -15.09 9.91 -18.16
C ILE A 246 -16.53 9.87 -18.72
N ALA A 247 -17.43 10.68 -18.14
CA ALA A 247 -18.80 10.80 -18.61
C ALA A 247 -18.88 11.40 -20.03
N ALA A 248 -18.04 12.41 -20.33
CA ALA A 248 -17.96 13.01 -21.68
C ALA A 248 -17.34 12.06 -22.71
N ASP A 249 -16.42 11.19 -22.31
CA ASP A 249 -15.85 10.11 -23.13
C ASP A 249 -16.84 8.95 -23.31
N GLU A 250 -18.01 9.00 -22.66
CA GLU A 250 -19.09 8.01 -22.74
C GLU A 250 -18.60 6.58 -22.47
N ILE A 251 -17.87 6.38 -21.37
CA ILE A 251 -17.34 5.08 -20.95
C ILE A 251 -18.50 4.18 -20.49
N ASP A 252 -18.64 2.99 -21.08
CA ASP A 252 -19.67 2.00 -20.72
C ASP A 252 -19.33 1.24 -19.45
N VAL A 253 -18.06 0.84 -19.29
CA VAL A 253 -17.56 0.07 -18.15
C VAL A 253 -16.28 0.73 -17.59
N LEU A 254 -16.30 1.11 -16.33
CA LEU A 254 -15.16 1.72 -15.66
C LEU A 254 -14.54 0.76 -14.63
N ILE A 255 -13.24 0.52 -14.75
CA ILE A 255 -12.50 -0.43 -13.88
C ILE A 255 -11.52 0.34 -13.01
N ASP A 256 -11.67 0.17 -11.69
CA ASP A 256 -10.70 0.58 -10.68
C ASP A 256 -9.61 -0.47 -10.52
N LEU A 257 -8.35 -0.09 -10.73
CA LEU A 257 -7.20 -0.97 -10.56
C LEU A 257 -6.48 -0.76 -9.22
N HIS A 258 -7.08 -0.04 -8.26
CA HIS A 258 -6.51 0.24 -6.95
C HIS A 258 -7.31 -0.34 -5.79
N GLY A 259 -8.63 -0.29 -5.82
CA GLY A 259 -9.48 -0.58 -4.67
C GLY A 259 -9.12 0.30 -3.46
N LEU A 260 -8.73 -0.32 -2.35
CA LEU A 260 -8.30 0.36 -1.12
C LEU A 260 -6.77 0.34 -0.94
N SER A 261 -6.00 0.21 -2.01
CA SER A 261 -4.55 0.35 -1.98
C SER A 261 -4.11 1.83 -1.86
N SER A 262 -2.83 2.06 -1.59
CA SER A 262 -2.28 3.42 -1.50
C SER A 262 -2.38 4.14 -2.84
N GLY A 263 -2.75 5.41 -2.80
CA GLY A 263 -2.88 6.25 -4.00
C GLY A 263 -4.21 6.11 -4.74
N ALA A 264 -5.13 5.27 -4.27
CA ALA A 264 -6.46 5.13 -4.85
C ALA A 264 -7.22 6.47 -4.95
N ARG A 265 -8.06 6.60 -5.97
CA ARG A 265 -8.90 7.78 -6.24
C ARG A 265 -10.40 7.42 -6.29
N PRO A 266 -10.97 6.86 -5.20
CA PRO A 266 -12.36 6.41 -5.18
C PRO A 266 -13.38 7.54 -5.34
N GLY A 267 -12.99 8.79 -5.11
CA GLY A 267 -13.83 9.95 -5.35
C GLY A 267 -14.27 10.11 -6.82
N ILE A 268 -13.52 9.54 -7.77
CA ILE A 268 -13.91 9.49 -9.19
C ILE A 268 -15.16 8.60 -9.34
N PHE A 269 -15.13 7.42 -8.74
CA PHE A 269 -16.19 6.41 -8.86
C PHE A 269 -17.44 6.80 -8.06
N ALA A 270 -17.28 7.51 -6.94
CA ALA A 270 -18.41 8.02 -6.13
C ALA A 270 -19.31 9.02 -6.88
N LEU A 271 -18.86 9.53 -8.01
CA LEU A 271 -19.62 10.41 -8.91
C LEU A 271 -20.36 9.64 -10.02
N HIS A 272 -20.30 8.32 -10.04
CA HIS A 272 -20.92 7.45 -11.05
C HIS A 272 -20.78 7.97 -12.50
N PRO A 273 -19.54 8.14 -13.01
CA PRO A 273 -19.35 8.67 -14.36
C PRO A 273 -19.63 7.65 -15.48
N ALA A 274 -19.81 6.37 -15.14
CA ALA A 274 -20.08 5.29 -16.10
C ALA A 274 -21.28 4.44 -15.64
N PRO A 275 -22.00 3.80 -16.58
CA PRO A 275 -23.15 2.93 -16.27
C PRO A 275 -22.82 1.74 -15.40
N LEU A 276 -21.61 1.17 -15.55
CA LEU A 276 -21.14 0.01 -14.83
C LEU A 276 -19.72 0.26 -14.31
N GLN A 277 -19.51 0.05 -13.02
CA GLN A 277 -18.25 0.32 -12.35
C GLN A 277 -17.78 -0.89 -11.55
N GLY A 278 -16.52 -1.27 -11.67
CA GLY A 278 -16.00 -2.41 -10.92
C GLY A 278 -14.55 -2.24 -10.50
N THR A 279 -14.09 -3.17 -9.71
CA THR A 279 -12.68 -3.23 -9.26
C THR A 279 -12.00 -4.51 -9.74
N TYR A 280 -10.71 -4.42 -10.01
CA TYR A 280 -9.91 -5.53 -10.49
C TYR A 280 -8.45 -5.43 -10.03
N LEU A 281 -7.87 -6.53 -9.61
CA LEU A 281 -6.44 -6.82 -9.44
C LEU A 281 -5.72 -6.06 -8.30
N GLY A 282 -5.89 -4.74 -8.15
CA GLY A 282 -5.07 -3.93 -7.24
C GLY A 282 -5.34 -4.15 -5.75
N PHE A 283 -6.53 -4.61 -5.39
CA PHE A 283 -6.94 -4.92 -4.02
C PHE A 283 -7.77 -6.19 -3.98
N ILE A 284 -7.36 -7.18 -3.20
CA ILE A 284 -7.92 -8.54 -3.19
C ILE A 284 -9.00 -8.78 -2.13
N GLY A 285 -9.49 -7.73 -1.48
CA GLY A 285 -10.61 -7.77 -0.53
C GLY A 285 -11.79 -6.96 -1.03
N THR A 286 -12.92 -7.01 -0.31
CA THR A 286 -14.01 -6.06 -0.58
C THR A 286 -13.57 -4.63 -0.32
N THR A 287 -13.90 -3.72 -1.21
CA THR A 287 -13.65 -2.31 -1.02
C THR A 287 -14.67 -1.65 -0.09
N ALA A 288 -15.82 -2.32 0.12
CA ALA A 288 -16.98 -1.78 0.83
C ALA A 288 -17.48 -0.43 0.28
N MET A 289 -17.18 -0.13 -0.98
CA MET A 289 -17.62 1.08 -1.69
C MET A 289 -18.98 0.82 -2.35
N PRO A 290 -20.06 1.51 -1.98
CA PRO A 290 -21.40 1.23 -2.52
C PRO A 290 -21.55 1.63 -4.00
N TRP A 291 -20.62 2.40 -4.53
CA TRP A 291 -20.59 2.87 -5.92
C TRP A 291 -19.81 1.94 -6.86
N LEU A 292 -19.30 0.80 -6.39
CA LEU A 292 -18.73 -0.25 -7.24
C LEU A 292 -19.71 -1.41 -7.35
N ASP A 293 -20.11 -1.72 -8.58
CA ASP A 293 -21.12 -2.74 -8.86
C ASP A 293 -20.56 -4.15 -8.77
N PHE A 294 -19.30 -4.35 -9.20
CA PHE A 294 -18.72 -5.69 -9.29
C PHE A 294 -17.23 -5.73 -8.95
N VAL A 295 -16.77 -6.93 -8.56
CA VAL A 295 -15.35 -7.28 -8.45
C VAL A 295 -15.03 -8.40 -9.43
N MET A 296 -14.00 -8.21 -10.28
CA MET A 296 -13.50 -9.27 -11.15
C MET A 296 -12.63 -10.23 -10.34
N THR A 297 -12.99 -11.50 -10.30
CA THR A 297 -12.34 -12.53 -9.48
C THR A 297 -12.51 -13.91 -10.11
N ASP A 298 -12.05 -14.97 -9.44
CA ASP A 298 -12.33 -16.36 -9.77
C ASP A 298 -12.88 -17.12 -8.56
N ARG A 299 -13.40 -18.33 -8.77
CA ARG A 299 -14.05 -19.14 -7.73
C ARG A 299 -13.08 -19.72 -6.70
N TYR A 300 -11.77 -19.68 -6.95
CA TYR A 300 -10.74 -20.11 -6.00
C TYR A 300 -10.34 -18.96 -5.08
N ALA A 301 -10.18 -17.74 -5.63
CA ALA A 301 -9.83 -16.55 -4.87
C ALA A 301 -11.02 -16.04 -4.03
N LEU A 302 -12.24 -16.12 -4.57
CA LEU A 302 -13.48 -15.77 -3.85
C LEU A 302 -14.52 -16.90 -4.05
N PRO A 303 -14.50 -17.94 -3.22
CA PRO A 303 -15.54 -18.96 -3.21
C PRO A 303 -16.93 -18.35 -2.96
N GLU A 304 -17.99 -19.01 -3.48
CA GLU A 304 -19.37 -18.49 -3.38
C GLU A 304 -19.84 -18.26 -1.94
N GLU A 305 -19.39 -19.09 -1.00
CA GLU A 305 -19.71 -18.96 0.43
C GLU A 305 -19.11 -17.71 1.07
N LEU A 306 -18.02 -17.15 0.51
CA LEU A 306 -17.39 -15.92 0.96
C LEU A 306 -17.91 -14.66 0.24
N ALA A 307 -18.63 -14.82 -0.86
CA ALA A 307 -19.18 -13.70 -1.63
C ALA A 307 -20.12 -12.81 -0.81
N THR A 308 -20.77 -13.36 0.22
CA THR A 308 -21.66 -12.60 1.13
C THR A 308 -20.92 -11.53 1.95
N TYR A 309 -19.58 -11.60 2.04
CA TYR A 309 -18.74 -10.60 2.72
C TYR A 309 -18.18 -9.54 1.76
N PHE A 310 -18.62 -9.56 0.50
CA PHE A 310 -18.31 -8.53 -0.48
C PHE A 310 -19.53 -7.65 -0.74
N VAL A 311 -19.34 -6.35 -0.84
CA VAL A 311 -20.40 -5.41 -1.24
C VAL A 311 -20.59 -5.47 -2.75
N GLU A 312 -19.49 -5.64 -3.48
CA GLU A 312 -19.45 -5.79 -4.93
C GLU A 312 -19.97 -7.17 -5.36
N GLN A 313 -20.70 -7.25 -6.46
CA GLN A 313 -21.09 -8.54 -7.05
C GLN A 313 -19.88 -9.23 -7.69
N PRO A 314 -19.57 -10.50 -7.34
CA PRO A 314 -18.47 -11.20 -7.99
C PRO A 314 -18.74 -11.45 -9.47
N LEU A 315 -17.86 -10.99 -10.34
CA LEU A 315 -17.78 -11.35 -11.74
C LEU A 315 -16.72 -12.44 -11.88
N TYR A 316 -17.16 -13.69 -11.91
CA TYR A 316 -16.26 -14.84 -11.95
C TYR A 316 -15.69 -15.05 -13.36
N LEU A 317 -14.37 -15.04 -13.45
CA LEU A 317 -13.61 -15.40 -14.62
C LEU A 317 -13.38 -16.91 -14.69
N ASP A 318 -13.37 -17.46 -15.89
CA ASP A 318 -12.95 -18.84 -16.12
C ASP A 318 -11.41 -18.95 -16.00
N GLY A 319 -10.93 -19.75 -15.04
CA GLY A 319 -9.52 -19.89 -14.73
C GLY A 319 -9.08 -18.97 -13.61
N SER A 320 -7.88 -18.39 -13.71
CA SER A 320 -7.33 -17.49 -12.70
C SER A 320 -7.71 -16.03 -12.99
N PHE A 321 -8.09 -15.30 -11.94
CA PHE A 321 -8.30 -13.85 -12.06
C PHE A 321 -6.98 -13.08 -12.20
N ILE A 322 -5.84 -13.66 -11.78
CA ILE A 322 -4.51 -13.05 -11.97
C ILE A 322 -4.05 -13.36 -13.40
N PRO A 323 -3.88 -12.34 -14.25
CA PRO A 323 -3.34 -12.54 -15.58
C PRO A 323 -1.85 -12.90 -15.49
N LEU A 324 -1.42 -13.91 -16.25
CA LEU A 324 -0.03 -14.32 -16.32
C LEU A 324 0.65 -13.66 -17.50
N ASN A 325 1.73 -12.96 -17.23
CA ASN A 325 2.59 -12.39 -18.27
C ASN A 325 3.59 -13.45 -18.74
N ARG A 326 3.73 -13.63 -20.05
CA ARG A 326 4.68 -14.60 -20.68
C ARG A 326 6.02 -13.93 -20.96
N ASP A 327 6.66 -13.35 -19.95
CA ASP A 327 7.99 -12.81 -20.14
C ASP A 327 9.05 -13.89 -19.81
N ASP A 328 9.48 -14.62 -20.86
CA ASP A 328 10.51 -15.66 -20.77
C ASP A 328 11.95 -15.11 -20.88
N ASN A 329 12.14 -13.80 -20.93
CA ASN A 329 13.45 -13.15 -21.16
C ASN A 329 14.34 -13.15 -19.91
N LEU A 330 14.71 -14.33 -19.42
CA LEU A 330 15.68 -14.50 -18.36
C LEU A 330 17.10 -14.27 -18.89
N LEU A 331 17.63 -13.10 -18.60
CA LEU A 331 18.96 -12.69 -19.07
C LEU A 331 20.10 -13.40 -18.32
N ARG A 332 19.88 -13.90 -17.09
CA ARG A 332 20.91 -14.51 -16.24
C ARG A 332 20.28 -15.48 -15.25
N VAL A 333 21.01 -16.53 -14.90
CA VAL A 333 20.71 -17.40 -13.74
C VAL A 333 21.66 -17.02 -12.61
N ALA A 334 21.13 -16.69 -11.44
CA ALA A 334 21.93 -16.41 -10.24
C ALA A 334 22.63 -17.68 -9.74
N ALA A 335 23.73 -17.54 -9.02
CA ALA A 335 24.46 -18.66 -8.45
C ALA A 335 24.40 -18.66 -6.91
N ARG A 336 24.34 -19.84 -6.30
CA ARG A 336 24.21 -20.02 -4.84
C ARG A 336 25.29 -19.27 -4.05
N HIS A 337 26.53 -19.31 -4.52
CA HIS A 337 27.69 -18.70 -3.84
C HIS A 337 27.56 -17.15 -3.75
N GLU A 338 26.82 -16.51 -4.65
CA GLU A 338 26.58 -15.05 -4.63
C GLU A 338 25.83 -14.61 -3.37
N PHE A 339 25.11 -15.52 -2.74
CA PHE A 339 24.31 -15.28 -1.52
C PHE A 339 24.84 -16.01 -0.31
N GLY A 340 26.03 -16.64 -0.41
CA GLY A 340 26.65 -17.39 0.68
C GLY A 340 25.97 -18.72 1.01
N PHE A 341 25.14 -19.27 0.10
CA PHE A 341 24.50 -20.56 0.31
C PHE A 341 25.48 -21.72 0.15
N ALA A 342 25.40 -22.70 1.06
CA ALA A 342 26.07 -23.97 0.88
C ALA A 342 25.54 -24.69 -0.37
N PRO A 343 26.40 -25.53 -1.05
CA PRO A 343 25.99 -26.23 -2.27
C PRO A 343 24.75 -27.11 -2.12
N ASP A 344 24.54 -27.69 -0.95
CA ASP A 344 23.46 -28.60 -0.57
C ASP A 344 22.35 -27.94 0.27
N ALA A 345 22.41 -26.60 0.52
CA ALA A 345 21.41 -25.90 1.28
C ALA A 345 20.01 -26.05 0.66
N PHE A 346 19.02 -26.38 1.48
CA PHE A 346 17.61 -26.36 1.09
C PHE A 346 17.06 -24.93 1.28
N ILE A 347 16.90 -24.20 0.17
CA ILE A 347 16.55 -22.78 0.18
C ILE A 347 15.03 -22.62 0.16
N MET A 348 14.49 -22.08 1.25
CA MET A 348 13.09 -21.66 1.38
C MET A 348 13.04 -20.15 1.18
N ALA A 349 12.47 -19.65 0.09
CA ALA A 349 12.36 -18.24 -0.19
C ALA A 349 11.00 -17.68 0.24
N ALA A 350 11.00 -16.53 0.93
CA ALA A 350 9.80 -15.78 1.28
C ALA A 350 10.02 -14.29 0.93
N PHE A 351 9.78 -13.94 -0.33
CA PHE A 351 10.06 -12.63 -0.89
C PHE A 351 8.86 -11.71 -0.98
N GLY A 352 7.73 -12.11 -0.39
CA GLY A 352 6.57 -11.24 -0.22
C GLY A 352 6.87 -10.00 0.61
N ASN A 353 5.95 -9.04 0.59
CA ASN A 353 6.07 -7.86 1.43
C ASN A 353 6.11 -8.24 2.91
N VAL A 354 7.05 -7.68 3.65
CA VAL A 354 7.31 -8.03 5.07
C VAL A 354 6.10 -7.78 5.98
N TYR A 355 5.21 -6.84 5.64
CA TYR A 355 3.98 -6.60 6.40
C TYR A 355 2.99 -7.78 6.35
N LYS A 356 3.16 -8.71 5.41
CA LYS A 356 2.37 -9.96 5.31
C LYS A 356 2.88 -11.07 6.25
N ILE A 357 4.09 -10.92 6.77
CA ILE A 357 4.67 -11.87 7.73
C ILE A 357 4.08 -11.57 9.11
N ASN A 358 3.25 -12.47 9.62
CA ASN A 358 2.71 -12.37 10.98
C ASN A 358 3.43 -13.33 11.95
N ASP A 359 3.15 -13.19 13.25
CA ASP A 359 3.82 -13.97 14.30
C ASP A 359 3.60 -15.49 14.16
N ALA A 360 2.38 -15.91 13.82
CA ALA A 360 2.03 -17.32 13.66
C ALA A 360 2.78 -17.96 12.49
N MET A 361 2.77 -17.27 11.32
CA MET A 361 3.50 -17.71 10.13
C MET A 361 5.01 -17.83 10.39
N PHE A 362 5.60 -16.76 10.94
CA PHE A 362 7.03 -16.76 11.20
C PHE A 362 7.42 -17.83 12.23
N THR A 363 6.59 -18.04 13.26
CA THR A 363 6.78 -19.13 14.23
C THR A 363 6.74 -20.50 13.55
N ALA A 364 5.79 -20.73 12.62
CA ALA A 364 5.74 -21.97 11.85
C ALA A 364 7.02 -22.18 11.02
N TRP A 365 7.52 -21.13 10.35
CA TRP A 365 8.79 -21.21 9.59
C TRP A 365 9.99 -21.52 10.49
N THR A 366 10.04 -20.92 11.70
CA THR A 366 11.13 -21.23 12.65
C THR A 366 11.10 -22.69 13.13
N HIS A 367 9.91 -23.28 13.34
CA HIS A 367 9.76 -24.69 13.67
C HIS A 367 10.24 -25.61 12.52
N ILE A 368 10.03 -25.23 11.26
CA ILE A 368 10.56 -25.97 10.11
C ILE A 368 12.10 -25.93 10.13
N LEU A 369 12.69 -24.75 10.32
CA LEU A 369 14.15 -24.58 10.36
C LEU A 369 14.80 -25.39 11.48
N GLN A 370 14.18 -25.47 12.66
CA GLN A 370 14.67 -26.30 13.78
C GLN A 370 14.75 -27.79 13.42
N ARG A 371 13.80 -28.27 12.60
CA ARG A 371 13.73 -29.68 12.17
C ARG A 371 14.59 -29.99 10.94
N ALA A 372 15.01 -28.95 10.22
CA ALA A 372 15.79 -29.06 8.99
C ALA A 372 17.07 -28.20 9.09
N PRO A 373 18.14 -28.68 9.77
CA PRO A 373 19.36 -27.89 10.01
C PRO A 373 20.09 -27.44 8.73
N HIS A 374 19.87 -28.14 7.59
CA HIS A 374 20.42 -27.80 6.28
C HIS A 374 19.53 -26.82 5.48
N ALA A 375 18.35 -26.48 6.01
CA ALA A 375 17.46 -25.52 5.39
C ALA A 375 17.82 -24.09 5.79
N VAL A 376 17.64 -23.15 4.86
CA VAL A 376 17.80 -21.72 5.08
C VAL A 376 16.53 -20.98 4.68
N LEU A 377 16.12 -19.99 5.46
CA LEU A 377 15.03 -19.08 5.13
C LEU A 377 15.63 -17.82 4.50
N TRP A 378 15.25 -17.56 3.24
CA TRP A 378 15.74 -16.44 2.46
C TRP A 378 14.68 -15.36 2.35
N LEU A 379 14.95 -14.21 2.93
CA LEU A 379 14.02 -13.09 3.11
C LEU A 379 14.52 -11.83 2.40
N VAL A 380 13.61 -10.91 2.18
CA VAL A 380 13.94 -9.55 1.71
C VAL A 380 14.51 -8.74 2.87
N ASP A 381 15.66 -8.11 2.67
CA ASP A 381 16.19 -7.04 3.53
C ASP A 381 15.49 -5.73 3.16
N ASP A 382 14.34 -5.49 3.77
CA ASP A 382 13.52 -4.31 3.48
C ASP A 382 14.02 -3.07 4.23
N ASN A 383 14.35 -3.24 5.50
CA ASN A 383 14.92 -2.21 6.37
C ASN A 383 15.56 -2.84 7.62
N GLU A 384 16.44 -2.08 8.25
CA GLU A 384 17.23 -2.52 9.41
C GLU A 384 16.35 -2.98 10.60
N VAL A 385 15.27 -2.25 10.88
CA VAL A 385 14.38 -2.56 12.02
C VAL A 385 13.71 -3.91 11.82
N THR A 386 13.13 -4.16 10.66
CA THR A 386 12.47 -5.43 10.32
C THR A 386 13.45 -6.60 10.37
N THR A 387 14.61 -6.45 9.73
CA THR A 387 15.66 -7.48 9.73
C THR A 387 16.13 -7.81 11.15
N ARG A 388 16.32 -6.80 11.99
CA ARG A 388 16.67 -6.95 13.41
C ARG A 388 15.57 -7.71 14.20
N GLU A 389 14.31 -7.33 14.03
CA GLU A 389 13.18 -7.96 14.76
C GLU A 389 12.97 -9.42 14.32
N LEU A 390 13.07 -9.73 13.02
CA LEU A 390 13.00 -11.10 12.52
C LEU A 390 14.15 -11.96 13.04
N LYS A 391 15.40 -11.46 13.02
CA LYS A 391 16.55 -12.14 13.59
C LYS A 391 16.39 -12.36 15.11
N ARG A 392 15.92 -11.36 15.82
CA ARG A 392 15.64 -11.45 17.27
C ARG A 392 14.61 -12.55 17.57
N LYS A 393 13.50 -12.58 16.83
CA LYS A 393 12.45 -13.61 16.99
C LYS A 393 12.98 -15.00 16.65
N ALA A 394 13.70 -15.16 15.53
CA ALA A 394 14.30 -16.42 15.13
C ALA A 394 15.26 -16.97 16.21
N LYS A 395 16.10 -16.10 16.78
CA LYS A 395 17.01 -16.47 17.89
C LYS A 395 16.23 -16.92 19.13
N LEU A 396 15.15 -16.23 19.51
CA LEU A 396 14.28 -16.64 20.62
C LEU A 396 13.63 -18.01 20.36
N CYS A 397 13.34 -18.33 19.12
CA CYS A 397 12.82 -19.63 18.70
C CYS A 397 13.95 -20.68 18.51
N GLY A 398 15.23 -20.40 18.83
CA GLY A 398 16.31 -21.36 18.74
C GLY A 398 16.81 -21.65 17.32
N VAL A 399 16.51 -20.79 16.34
CA VAL A 399 17.02 -20.91 14.96
C VAL A 399 18.46 -20.41 14.91
N ALA A 400 19.34 -21.12 14.23
CA ALA A 400 20.74 -20.73 14.07
C ALA A 400 20.85 -19.54 13.10
N GLU A 401 21.80 -18.64 13.35
CA GLU A 401 21.94 -17.40 12.57
C GLU A 401 22.16 -17.66 11.08
N HIS A 402 22.95 -18.70 10.73
CA HIS A 402 23.25 -19.06 9.34
C HIS A 402 22.02 -19.54 8.54
N GLN A 403 20.93 -19.93 9.23
CA GLN A 403 19.67 -20.34 8.59
C GLN A 403 18.80 -19.14 8.18
N MET A 404 19.18 -17.91 8.54
CA MET A 404 18.44 -16.68 8.21
C MET A 404 19.26 -15.82 7.24
N VAL A 405 18.87 -15.84 5.97
CA VAL A 405 19.55 -15.08 4.92
C VAL A 405 18.67 -13.93 4.46
N PHE A 406 19.25 -12.74 4.34
CA PHE A 406 18.55 -11.53 3.89
C PHE A 406 19.23 -10.97 2.65
N SER A 407 18.43 -10.56 1.67
CA SER A 407 18.92 -9.94 0.44
C SER A 407 18.14 -8.69 0.10
N PRO A 408 18.78 -7.63 -0.43
CA PRO A 408 18.12 -6.39 -0.78
C PRO A 408 17.11 -6.59 -1.90
N ARG A 409 16.15 -5.67 -1.99
CA ARG A 409 15.25 -5.55 -3.15
C ARG A 409 16.06 -5.28 -4.40
N VAL A 410 15.60 -5.86 -5.51
CA VAL A 410 16.29 -5.78 -6.80
C VAL A 410 15.27 -5.56 -7.92
N THR A 411 15.78 -5.37 -9.14
CA THR A 411 14.95 -5.30 -10.34
C THR A 411 14.16 -6.58 -10.56
N HIS A 412 13.08 -6.50 -11.32
CA HIS A 412 12.21 -7.64 -11.62
C HIS A 412 13.00 -8.82 -12.26
N SER A 413 13.86 -8.52 -13.23
CA SER A 413 14.68 -9.56 -13.90
C SER A 413 15.68 -10.24 -12.95
N GLU A 414 16.31 -9.48 -12.05
CA GLU A 414 17.19 -10.05 -11.00
C GLU A 414 16.39 -10.86 -9.98
N TYR A 415 15.18 -10.43 -9.63
CA TYR A 415 14.27 -11.19 -8.78
C TYR A 415 13.94 -12.55 -9.42
N GLN A 416 13.53 -12.57 -10.70
CA GLN A 416 13.25 -13.80 -11.43
C GLN A 416 14.49 -14.74 -11.51
N SER A 417 15.69 -14.16 -11.63
CA SER A 417 16.94 -14.89 -11.60
C SER A 417 17.22 -15.55 -10.24
N ARG A 418 16.95 -14.83 -9.15
CA ARG A 418 17.17 -15.28 -7.76
C ARG A 418 16.20 -16.37 -7.34
N ILE A 419 14.90 -16.20 -7.64
CA ILE A 419 13.86 -17.13 -7.16
C ILE A 419 14.07 -18.56 -7.67
N LYS A 420 14.76 -18.74 -8.81
CA LYS A 420 15.13 -20.06 -9.33
C LYS A 420 16.10 -20.84 -8.46
N LEU A 421 16.80 -20.20 -7.53
CA LEU A 421 17.65 -20.88 -6.56
C LEU A 421 16.87 -21.53 -5.42
N ALA A 422 15.64 -21.08 -5.19
CA ALA A 422 14.80 -21.60 -4.13
C ALA A 422 14.31 -23.01 -4.47
N ALA A 423 14.38 -23.91 -3.48
CA ALA A 423 13.78 -25.24 -3.56
C ALA A 423 12.26 -25.14 -3.37
N ILE A 424 11.81 -24.18 -2.57
CA ILE A 424 10.40 -23.89 -2.32
C ILE A 424 10.20 -22.38 -2.06
N PHE A 425 9.10 -21.84 -2.57
CA PHE A 425 8.60 -20.52 -2.19
C PHE A 425 7.59 -20.66 -1.06
N LEU A 426 7.80 -19.91 0.02
CA LEU A 426 6.89 -19.86 1.15
C LEU A 426 5.92 -18.70 0.95
N ASP A 427 4.66 -19.03 0.73
CA ASP A 427 3.60 -18.05 0.69
C ASP A 427 3.23 -17.56 2.09
N SER A 428 2.49 -16.47 2.19
CA SER A 428 2.04 -15.89 3.45
C SER A 428 0.53 -16.13 3.65
N PHE A 429 0.10 -16.20 4.91
CA PHE A 429 -1.29 -16.38 5.30
C PHE A 429 -1.62 -15.36 6.42
N PRO A 430 -2.81 -14.77 6.43
CA PRO A 430 -3.97 -14.96 5.53
C PRO A 430 -3.85 -14.24 4.17
N SER A 431 -2.95 -13.29 4.01
CA SER A 431 -2.76 -12.58 2.75
C SER A 431 -1.65 -13.20 1.91
N HIS A 432 -2.02 -13.86 0.82
CA HIS A 432 -1.09 -14.46 -0.12
C HIS A 432 -0.21 -13.43 -0.86
N CYS A 433 0.92 -13.89 -1.42
CA CYS A 433 1.87 -13.00 -2.10
C CYS A 433 1.35 -12.41 -3.41
N GLY A 434 0.37 -13.03 -4.04
CA GLY A 434 -0.24 -12.54 -5.29
C GLY A 434 0.74 -12.56 -6.46
N SER A 435 1.31 -11.40 -6.80
CA SER A 435 2.21 -11.22 -7.95
C SER A 435 3.66 -11.65 -7.73
N THR A 436 4.01 -12.18 -6.58
CA THR A 436 5.39 -12.56 -6.25
C THR A 436 5.72 -13.95 -6.72
#